data_c73423e350010722c248e953b88680d6
#
_entry.id   c73423e350010722c248e953b88680d6
#
_cell.length_a   1.000
_cell.length_b   1.000
_cell.length_c   1.000
_cell.angle_alpha   90.00
_cell.angle_beta   90.00
_cell.angle_gamma   90.00
#
_symmetry.space_group_name_H-M   'P 1'
#
loop_
_entity.id
_entity.type
_entity.pdbx_description
1 polymer ?
#
loop_
_entity_poly.entity_id
_entity_poly.type
_entity_poly.pdbx_seq_one_letter_code
_entity_poly.pdbx_strand_id
1 'polypeptide(L)'
;MIRYAKDNGHKIPMPAEQTFTDHKIISLEEIGSRVLSWRKEARKLVFTNGCFDILHPGHVRYLQTATGFGDILVLGLNSDSSVRKLKGPRRPIMTQDDRAYLLSAVEAIDCIVIFDEETPARLIQTVCPDVLVKGGDYLPEDVVGYDTVRENGGCVKIVPYVEGKSTSGIVNSILEQS
;
A
#
# COMPACT_ATOMS: atom_id res chain seq x y z
N MET A 1 -5.61 14.49 28.34
CA MET A 1 -6.24 15.72 27.79
C MET A 1 -5.15 16.59 27.20
N ILE A 2 -4.88 16.49 25.89
CA ILE A 2 -3.88 17.30 25.21
C ILE A 2 -4.48 18.70 25.05
N ARG A 3 -3.96 19.66 25.78
CA ARG A 3 -4.33 21.07 25.60
C ARG A 3 -3.60 21.59 24.36
N TYR A 4 -4.32 21.83 23.28
CA TYR A 4 -3.81 22.65 22.19
C TYR A 4 -3.48 24.04 22.73
N ALA A 5 -2.25 24.49 22.55
CA ALA A 5 -1.88 25.86 22.85
C ALA A 5 -2.80 26.79 22.05
N LYS A 6 -3.37 27.81 22.71
CA LYS A 6 -4.09 28.87 22.02
C LYS A 6 -3.08 29.62 21.17
N ASP A 7 -3.17 29.43 19.89
CA ASP A 7 -2.32 30.10 18.94
C ASP A 7 -2.71 31.56 18.81
N ASN A 8 -1.73 32.45 18.75
CA ASN A 8 -1.87 33.89 18.66
C ASN A 8 -2.37 34.35 17.27
N GLY A 9 -3.44 33.76 16.76
CA GLY A 9 -4.16 34.27 15.60
C GLY A 9 -3.44 34.13 14.24
N HIS A 10 -2.32 33.42 14.15
CA HIS A 10 -1.71 33.05 12.89
C HIS A 10 -2.45 31.84 12.34
N LYS A 11 -3.39 32.08 11.42
CA LYS A 11 -3.92 31.01 10.58
C LYS A 11 -2.77 30.46 9.75
N ILE A 12 -2.32 29.26 10.08
CA ILE A 12 -1.46 28.49 9.19
C ILE A 12 -2.28 28.32 7.91
N PRO A 13 -1.85 28.86 6.75
CA PRO A 13 -2.59 28.65 5.52
C PRO A 13 -2.60 27.16 5.24
N MET A 14 -3.78 26.54 5.27
CA MET A 14 -3.95 25.21 4.71
C MET A 14 -3.58 25.29 3.24
N PRO A 15 -2.69 24.43 2.73
CA PRO A 15 -2.41 24.39 1.31
C PRO A 15 -3.73 24.23 0.56
N ALA A 16 -3.90 24.96 -0.55
CA ALA A 16 -5.05 24.81 -1.43
C ALA A 16 -5.24 23.31 -1.76
N GLU A 17 -6.48 22.87 -1.95
CA GLU A 17 -6.99 21.50 -2.00
C GLU A 17 -6.24 20.47 -2.88
N GLN A 18 -5.15 20.80 -3.54
CA GLN A 18 -4.23 19.88 -4.18
C GLN A 18 -3.08 19.54 -3.23
N THR A 19 -3.22 18.43 -2.51
CA THR A 19 -2.15 17.94 -1.65
C THR A 19 -0.98 17.42 -2.49
N PHE A 20 0.25 17.59 -2.00
CA PHE A 20 1.49 17.12 -2.64
C PHE A 20 1.50 15.60 -2.92
N THR A 21 0.49 14.87 -2.47
CA THR A 21 0.40 13.41 -2.47
C THR A 21 -0.66 12.85 -3.41
N ASP A 22 -1.64 13.65 -3.85
CA ASP A 22 -2.78 13.16 -4.65
C ASP A 22 -2.37 12.58 -6.01
N HIS A 23 -1.25 13.03 -6.57
CA HIS A 23 -0.72 12.52 -7.83
C HIS A 23 -0.27 11.05 -7.80
N LYS A 24 -0.09 10.47 -6.60
CA LYS A 24 0.26 9.06 -6.42
C LYS A 24 -0.95 8.14 -6.41
N ILE A 25 -2.14 8.65 -6.07
CA ILE A 25 -3.38 7.87 -6.00
C ILE A 25 -4.07 7.96 -7.36
N ILE A 26 -4.14 6.83 -8.06
CA ILE A 26 -4.71 6.77 -9.41
C ILE A 26 -5.71 5.64 -9.55
N SER A 27 -6.55 5.72 -10.58
CA SER A 27 -7.55 4.69 -10.87
C SER A 27 -6.94 3.46 -11.57
N LEU A 28 -7.71 2.36 -11.59
CA LEU A 28 -7.32 1.15 -12.33
C LEU A 28 -7.24 1.40 -13.85
N GLU A 29 -8.02 2.35 -14.37
CA GLU A 29 -7.97 2.74 -15.78
C GLU A 29 -6.67 3.49 -16.12
N GLU A 30 -6.22 4.34 -15.20
CA GLU A 30 -5.01 5.17 -15.40
C GLU A 30 -3.71 4.37 -15.27
N ILE A 31 -3.68 3.32 -14.42
CA ILE A 31 -2.44 2.57 -14.17
C ILE A 31 -1.87 1.97 -15.45
N GLY A 32 -2.73 1.49 -16.38
CA GLY A 32 -2.28 0.92 -17.65
C GLY A 32 -1.44 1.90 -18.47
N SER A 33 -1.87 3.16 -18.59
CA SER A 33 -1.13 4.20 -19.30
C SER A 33 0.18 4.58 -18.59
N ARG A 34 0.19 4.60 -17.25
CA ARG A 34 1.40 4.83 -16.45
C ARG A 34 2.43 3.71 -16.65
N VAL A 35 1.98 2.46 -16.60
CA VAL A 35 2.84 1.28 -16.86
C VAL A 35 3.50 1.38 -18.24
N LEU A 36 2.74 1.72 -19.28
CA LEU A 36 3.28 1.89 -20.63
C LEU A 36 4.36 2.99 -20.71
N SER A 37 4.17 4.09 -19.98
CA SER A 37 5.19 5.15 -19.89
C SER A 37 6.45 4.66 -19.21
N TRP A 38 6.34 4.04 -18.04
CA TRP A 38 7.47 3.50 -17.29
C TRP A 38 8.24 2.42 -18.06
N ARG A 39 7.52 1.57 -18.82
CA ARG A 39 8.17 0.56 -19.69
C ARG A 39 8.97 1.19 -20.82
N LYS A 40 8.48 2.29 -21.44
CA LYS A 40 9.26 3.05 -22.44
C LYS A 40 10.55 3.63 -21.87
N GLU A 41 10.55 3.97 -20.58
CA GLU A 41 11.71 4.48 -19.84
C GLU A 41 12.60 3.36 -19.30
N ALA A 42 12.33 2.10 -19.64
CA ALA A 42 13.01 0.89 -19.14
C ALA A 42 13.02 0.78 -17.60
N ARG A 43 11.99 1.33 -16.93
CA ARG A 43 11.87 1.27 -15.46
C ARG A 43 11.47 -0.12 -15.00
N LYS A 44 12.12 -0.60 -13.96
CA LYS A 44 11.82 -1.87 -13.30
C LYS A 44 10.67 -1.69 -12.31
N LEU A 45 9.55 -2.39 -12.54
CA LEU A 45 8.33 -2.26 -11.77
C LEU A 45 8.29 -3.27 -10.61
N VAL A 46 8.05 -2.76 -9.42
CA VAL A 46 7.78 -3.54 -8.21
C VAL A 46 6.31 -3.39 -7.85
N PHE A 47 5.67 -4.48 -7.50
CA PHE A 47 4.28 -4.46 -7.03
C PHE A 47 4.16 -5.11 -5.65
N THR A 48 3.36 -4.52 -4.81
CA THR A 48 2.86 -5.14 -3.58
C THR A 48 1.40 -4.80 -3.35
N ASN A 49 0.71 -5.55 -2.49
CA ASN A 49 -0.64 -5.22 -2.09
C ASN A 49 -0.91 -5.51 -0.62
N GLY A 50 -1.92 -4.84 -0.06
CA GLY A 50 -2.36 -5.08 1.30
C GLY A 50 -3.46 -4.15 1.78
N CYS A 51 -3.94 -4.41 3.00
CA CYS A 51 -4.97 -3.60 3.66
C CYS A 51 -4.39 -2.32 4.27
N PHE A 52 -3.20 -2.38 4.82
CA PHE A 52 -2.49 -1.27 5.49
C PHE A 52 -3.39 -0.50 6.47
N ASP A 53 -4.18 -1.25 7.23
CA ASP A 53 -5.08 -0.68 8.25
C ASP A 53 -4.25 -0.32 9.50
N ILE A 54 -4.34 0.92 9.96
CA ILE A 54 -3.47 1.53 10.99
C ILE A 54 -1.99 1.40 10.61
N LEU A 55 -1.49 2.39 9.90
CA LEU A 55 -0.09 2.41 9.47
C LEU A 55 0.87 2.40 10.69
N HIS A 56 1.86 1.51 10.64
CA HIS A 56 2.85 1.33 11.71
C HIS A 56 4.28 1.12 11.14
N PRO A 57 5.33 1.22 11.96
CA PRO A 57 6.71 1.10 11.46
C PRO A 57 7.02 -0.18 10.68
N GLY A 58 6.33 -1.29 10.99
CA GLY A 58 6.45 -2.53 10.22
C GLY A 58 6.05 -2.38 8.76
N HIS A 59 4.95 -1.65 8.50
CA HIS A 59 4.52 -1.33 7.14
C HIS A 59 5.55 -0.46 6.40
N VAL A 60 6.06 0.58 7.06
CA VAL A 60 7.02 1.51 6.43
C VAL A 60 8.32 0.78 6.07
N ARG A 61 8.87 -0.03 6.98
CA ARG A 61 10.08 -0.82 6.72
C ARG A 61 9.87 -1.83 5.59
N TYR A 62 8.71 -2.49 5.57
CA TYR A 62 8.35 -3.40 4.49
C TYR A 62 8.35 -2.69 3.12
N LEU A 63 7.70 -1.53 3.03
CA LEU A 63 7.62 -0.73 1.80
C LEU A 63 9.00 -0.22 1.37
N GLN A 64 9.85 0.22 2.30
CA GLN A 64 11.24 0.60 2.03
C GLN A 64 12.07 -0.58 1.51
N THR A 65 11.84 -1.80 2.02
CA THR A 65 12.50 -3.00 1.49
C THR A 65 11.98 -3.32 0.09
N ALA A 66 10.67 -3.22 -0.13
CA ALA A 66 10.04 -3.50 -1.42
C ALA A 66 10.56 -2.58 -2.52
N THR A 67 10.64 -1.26 -2.28
CA THR A 67 11.15 -0.31 -3.29
C THR A 67 12.61 -0.56 -3.67
N GLY A 68 13.40 -1.19 -2.80
CA GLY A 68 14.78 -1.58 -3.11
C GLY A 68 14.93 -2.66 -4.18
N PHE A 69 13.84 -3.28 -4.66
CA PHE A 69 13.90 -4.30 -5.71
C PHE A 69 13.70 -3.76 -7.14
N GLY A 70 13.41 -2.48 -7.32
CA GLY A 70 13.23 -1.85 -8.63
C GLY A 70 13.20 -0.32 -8.58
N ASP A 71 12.66 0.28 -9.62
CA ASP A 71 12.65 1.75 -9.81
C ASP A 71 11.33 2.40 -9.44
N ILE A 72 10.22 1.67 -9.55
CA ILE A 72 8.86 2.15 -9.31
C ILE A 72 8.12 1.16 -8.42
N LEU A 73 7.66 1.58 -7.25
CA LEU A 73 6.81 0.77 -6.37
C LEU A 73 5.33 1.12 -6.56
N VAL A 74 4.59 0.19 -7.14
CA VAL A 74 3.13 0.24 -7.25
C VAL A 74 2.50 -0.51 -6.08
N LEU A 75 1.64 0.16 -5.33
CA LEU A 75 0.90 -0.39 -4.21
C LEU A 75 -0.57 -0.63 -4.58
N GLY A 76 -1.01 -1.89 -4.58
CA GLY A 76 -2.43 -2.24 -4.57
C GLY A 76 -3.02 -2.12 -3.17
N LEU A 77 -3.92 -1.18 -2.95
CA LEU A 77 -4.60 -0.98 -1.66
C LEU A 77 -5.99 -1.63 -1.70
N ASN A 78 -6.23 -2.59 -0.81
CA ASN A 78 -7.56 -3.17 -0.67
C ASN A 78 -8.57 -2.09 -0.23
N SER A 79 -9.69 -1.97 -0.94
CA SER A 79 -10.79 -1.09 -0.56
C SER A 79 -11.41 -1.49 0.78
N ASP A 80 -12.26 -0.67 1.34
CA ASP A 80 -12.98 -0.99 2.58
C ASP A 80 -13.87 -2.22 2.41
N SER A 81 -14.50 -2.37 1.24
CA SER A 81 -15.34 -3.53 0.92
C SER A 81 -14.52 -4.82 0.88
N SER A 82 -13.37 -4.78 0.22
CA SER A 82 -12.43 -5.90 0.13
C SER A 82 -11.87 -6.27 1.51
N VAL A 83 -11.48 -5.29 2.34
CA VAL A 83 -10.99 -5.55 3.70
C VAL A 83 -12.05 -6.19 4.59
N ARG A 84 -13.32 -5.74 4.50
CA ARG A 84 -14.42 -6.35 5.26
C ARG A 84 -14.63 -7.81 4.91
N LYS A 85 -14.52 -8.18 3.63
CA LYS A 85 -14.61 -9.58 3.18
C LYS A 85 -13.46 -10.42 3.74
N LEU A 86 -12.25 -9.88 3.74
CA LEU A 86 -11.04 -10.60 4.16
C LEU A 86 -10.87 -10.73 5.69
N LYS A 87 -11.26 -9.69 6.45
CA LYS A 87 -10.95 -9.56 7.89
C LYS A 87 -12.18 -9.42 8.79
N GLY A 88 -13.36 -9.44 8.22
CA GLY A 88 -14.62 -9.34 8.95
C GLY A 88 -15.17 -7.91 9.08
N PRO A 89 -16.43 -7.75 9.55
CA PRO A 89 -17.20 -6.51 9.45
C PRO A 89 -16.67 -5.36 10.31
N ARG A 90 -15.80 -5.65 11.29
CA ARG A 90 -15.17 -4.63 12.16
C ARG A 90 -13.87 -4.08 11.60
N ARG A 91 -13.53 -4.39 10.35
CA ARG A 91 -12.35 -3.93 9.62
C ARG A 91 -12.76 -3.35 8.26
N PRO A 92 -12.01 -2.39 7.74
CA PRO A 92 -10.86 -1.73 8.34
C PRO A 92 -11.30 -0.75 9.45
N ILE A 93 -10.36 -0.29 10.28
CA ILE A 93 -10.58 0.78 11.26
C ILE A 93 -10.50 2.15 10.59
N MET A 94 -9.55 2.32 9.68
CA MET A 94 -9.40 3.54 8.88
C MET A 94 -10.03 3.36 7.51
N THR A 95 -10.69 4.41 7.00
CA THR A 95 -11.28 4.39 5.65
C THR A 95 -10.19 4.19 4.59
N GLN A 96 -10.58 3.66 3.42
CA GLN A 96 -9.64 3.52 2.31
C GLN A 96 -8.99 4.83 1.89
N ASP A 97 -9.72 5.94 1.97
CA ASP A 97 -9.24 7.27 1.60
C ASP A 97 -8.18 7.75 2.60
N ASP A 98 -8.42 7.60 3.91
CA ASP A 98 -7.43 7.92 4.95
C ASP A 98 -6.18 7.03 4.80
N ARG A 99 -6.35 5.72 4.53
CA ARG A 99 -5.25 4.80 4.33
C ARG A 99 -4.42 5.17 3.08
N ALA A 100 -5.09 5.47 1.97
CA ALA A 100 -4.45 5.91 0.74
C ALA A 100 -3.69 7.23 0.94
N TYR A 101 -4.29 8.20 1.63
CA TYR A 101 -3.68 9.48 1.95
C TYR A 101 -2.39 9.31 2.77
N LEU A 102 -2.44 8.56 3.87
CA LEU A 102 -1.25 8.29 4.69
C LEU A 102 -0.15 7.56 3.92
N LEU A 103 -0.52 6.57 3.09
CA LEU A 103 0.42 5.82 2.26
C LEU A 103 1.04 6.70 1.17
N SER A 104 0.30 7.65 0.61
CA SER A 104 0.82 8.56 -0.41
C SER A 104 1.91 9.49 0.12
N ALA A 105 1.93 9.76 1.43
CA ALA A 105 2.99 10.50 2.10
C ALA A 105 4.25 9.64 2.38
N VAL A 106 4.18 8.31 2.18
CA VAL A 106 5.36 7.44 2.31
C VAL A 106 6.23 7.59 1.07
N GLU A 107 7.46 8.05 1.25
CA GLU A 107 8.41 8.32 0.16
C GLU A 107 8.64 7.09 -0.73
N ALA A 108 8.71 5.90 -0.13
CA ALA A 108 8.96 4.63 -0.82
C ALA A 108 7.89 4.22 -1.84
N ILE A 109 6.73 4.85 -1.86
CA ILE A 109 5.61 4.51 -2.76
C ILE A 109 5.55 5.52 -3.90
N ASP A 110 5.53 5.04 -5.15
CA ASP A 110 5.40 5.87 -6.34
C ASP A 110 3.96 5.96 -6.83
N CYS A 111 3.18 4.89 -6.64
CA CYS A 111 1.82 4.80 -7.14
C CYS A 111 0.93 3.94 -6.24
N ILE A 112 -0.31 4.35 -6.04
CA ILE A 112 -1.33 3.63 -5.26
C ILE A 112 -2.57 3.43 -6.14
N VAL A 113 -3.05 2.19 -6.20
CA VAL A 113 -4.31 1.85 -6.86
C VAL A 113 -5.22 1.14 -5.87
N ILE A 114 -6.41 1.70 -5.62
CA ILE A 114 -7.42 1.06 -4.78
C ILE A 114 -8.16 0.02 -5.63
N PHE A 115 -8.35 -1.20 -5.09
CA PHE A 115 -9.07 -2.27 -5.78
C PHE A 115 -10.08 -2.96 -4.85
N ASP A 116 -11.22 -3.38 -5.42
CA ASP A 116 -12.36 -3.95 -4.70
C ASP A 116 -12.41 -5.49 -4.71
N GLU A 117 -11.66 -6.10 -5.62
CA GLU A 117 -11.65 -7.55 -5.80
C GLU A 117 -11.09 -8.27 -4.56
N GLU A 118 -11.46 -9.54 -4.40
CA GLU A 118 -10.96 -10.39 -3.30
C GLU A 118 -9.45 -10.64 -3.42
N THR A 119 -8.94 -10.66 -4.65
CA THR A 119 -7.52 -10.85 -4.93
C THR A 119 -7.01 -9.74 -5.85
N PRO A 120 -5.72 -9.40 -5.80
CA PRO A 120 -5.11 -8.39 -6.66
C PRO A 120 -4.80 -8.90 -8.08
N ALA A 121 -5.31 -10.07 -8.49
CA ALA A 121 -4.90 -10.74 -9.74
C ALA A 121 -5.05 -9.84 -10.98
N ARG A 122 -6.20 -9.15 -11.14
CA ARG A 122 -6.44 -8.23 -12.26
C ARG A 122 -5.45 -7.06 -12.26
N LEU A 123 -5.18 -6.49 -11.08
CA LEU A 123 -4.23 -5.39 -10.97
C LEU A 123 -2.81 -5.86 -11.26
N ILE A 124 -2.41 -7.05 -10.78
CA ILE A 124 -1.11 -7.66 -11.11
C ILE A 124 -0.98 -7.90 -12.62
N GLN A 125 -2.02 -8.41 -13.28
CA GLN A 125 -2.02 -8.58 -14.74
C GLN A 125 -1.85 -7.24 -15.48
N THR A 126 -2.52 -6.18 -15.01
CA THR A 126 -2.43 -4.84 -15.62
C THR A 126 -1.05 -4.22 -15.43
N VAL A 127 -0.47 -4.33 -14.24
CA VAL A 127 0.87 -3.78 -13.93
C VAL A 127 1.98 -4.63 -14.54
N CYS A 128 1.78 -5.94 -14.63
CA CYS A 128 2.77 -6.90 -15.11
C CYS A 128 4.16 -6.65 -14.50
N PRO A 129 4.30 -6.73 -13.16
CA PRO A 129 5.52 -6.28 -12.49
C PRO A 129 6.71 -7.21 -12.74
N ASP A 130 7.92 -6.64 -12.71
CA ASP A 130 9.16 -7.42 -12.73
C ASP A 130 9.42 -8.11 -11.40
N VAL A 131 8.94 -7.50 -10.29
CA VAL A 131 9.05 -8.06 -8.94
C VAL A 131 7.71 -7.91 -8.21
N LEU A 132 7.14 -9.04 -7.83
CA LEU A 132 5.98 -9.09 -6.92
C LEU A 132 6.50 -9.33 -5.50
N VAL A 133 6.21 -8.40 -4.59
CA VAL A 133 6.66 -8.48 -3.20
C VAL A 133 5.48 -8.83 -2.28
N LYS A 134 5.69 -9.77 -1.38
CA LYS A 134 4.72 -10.14 -0.34
C LYS A 134 5.37 -10.18 1.03
N GLY A 135 4.69 -9.63 2.03
CA GLY A 135 5.13 -9.71 3.42
C GLY A 135 4.61 -10.96 4.10
N GLY A 136 5.44 -11.67 4.84
CA GLY A 136 5.06 -12.83 5.64
C GLY A 136 5.87 -14.08 5.38
N ASP A 137 5.33 -15.20 5.86
CA ASP A 137 5.95 -16.53 5.79
C ASP A 137 5.23 -17.38 4.71
N TYR A 138 5.14 -16.84 3.50
CA TYR A 138 4.56 -17.53 2.35
C TYR A 138 5.62 -18.27 1.56
N LEU A 139 5.23 -19.40 0.92
CA LEU A 139 5.99 -19.92 -0.20
C LEU A 139 5.69 -19.02 -1.43
N PRO A 140 6.69 -18.68 -2.24
CA PRO A 140 6.49 -17.80 -3.40
C PRO A 140 5.37 -18.27 -4.34
N GLU A 141 5.25 -19.57 -4.54
CA GLU A 141 4.24 -20.23 -5.38
C GLU A 141 2.80 -20.09 -4.86
N ASP A 142 2.62 -19.85 -3.56
CA ASP A 142 1.30 -19.64 -2.95
C ASP A 142 0.81 -18.18 -3.09
N VAL A 143 1.67 -17.28 -3.56
CA VAL A 143 1.32 -15.86 -3.71
C VAL A 143 0.45 -15.66 -4.94
N VAL A 144 -0.73 -15.06 -4.76
CA VAL A 144 -1.61 -14.68 -5.87
C VAL A 144 -0.82 -13.84 -6.89
N GLY A 145 -0.84 -14.27 -8.15
CA GLY A 145 -0.09 -13.63 -9.24
C GLY A 145 1.28 -14.23 -9.50
N TYR A 146 1.70 -15.28 -8.76
CA TYR A 146 2.97 -15.98 -8.98
C TYR A 146 3.14 -16.41 -10.44
N ASP A 147 2.18 -17.17 -10.98
CA ASP A 147 2.25 -17.68 -12.37
C ASP A 147 2.32 -16.52 -13.35
N THR A 148 1.42 -15.53 -13.22
CA THR A 148 1.40 -14.34 -14.09
C THR A 148 2.76 -13.64 -14.13
N VAL A 149 3.39 -13.44 -12.98
CA VAL A 149 4.69 -12.76 -12.90
C VAL A 149 5.81 -13.61 -13.49
N ARG A 150 5.81 -14.93 -13.21
CA ARG A 150 6.81 -15.86 -13.72
C ARG A 150 6.74 -16.03 -15.23
N GLU A 151 5.56 -16.16 -15.79
CA GLU A 151 5.32 -16.27 -17.25
C GLU A 151 5.80 -15.02 -18.01
N ASN A 152 5.77 -13.87 -17.36
CA ASN A 152 6.26 -12.59 -17.91
C ASN A 152 7.75 -12.31 -17.58
N GLY A 153 8.48 -13.30 -17.09
CA GLY A 153 9.93 -13.20 -16.81
C GLY A 153 10.28 -12.51 -15.48
N GLY A 154 9.28 -12.20 -14.66
CA GLY A 154 9.47 -11.59 -13.34
C GLY A 154 9.75 -12.61 -12.23
N CYS A 155 9.81 -12.13 -11.00
CA CYS A 155 10.01 -12.96 -9.82
C CYS A 155 9.16 -12.52 -8.62
N VAL A 156 8.91 -13.45 -7.69
CA VAL A 156 8.27 -13.18 -6.41
C VAL A 156 9.32 -13.11 -5.31
N LYS A 157 9.21 -12.11 -4.43
CA LYS A 157 10.07 -11.90 -3.26
C LYS A 157 9.23 -11.90 -1.99
N ILE A 158 9.61 -12.71 -1.02
CA ILE A 158 9.00 -12.73 0.30
C ILE A 158 9.86 -11.88 1.24
N VAL A 159 9.24 -10.92 1.92
CA VAL A 159 9.89 -10.07 2.92
C VAL A 159 9.35 -10.46 4.30
N PRO A 160 10.20 -10.86 5.24
CA PRO A 160 9.78 -11.25 6.59
C PRO A 160 9.05 -10.10 7.31
N TYR A 161 8.11 -10.45 8.17
CA TYR A 161 7.49 -9.47 9.06
C TYR A 161 8.49 -8.90 10.07
N VAL A 162 8.28 -7.63 10.43
CA VAL A 162 9.02 -7.02 11.55
C VAL A 162 8.37 -7.50 12.85
N GLU A 163 9.14 -8.22 13.68
CA GLU A 163 8.67 -8.75 14.96
C GLU A 163 8.04 -7.67 15.85
N GLY A 164 6.96 -8.02 16.53
CA GLY A 164 6.26 -7.16 17.48
C GLY A 164 5.52 -5.96 16.85
N LYS A 165 5.40 -5.90 15.52
CA LYS A 165 4.71 -4.82 14.82
C LYS A 165 3.56 -5.35 13.98
N SER A 166 2.33 -5.21 14.50
CA SER A 166 1.11 -5.58 13.78
C SER A 166 -0.07 -4.68 14.16
N THR A 167 -0.99 -4.47 13.23
CA THR A 167 -2.26 -3.76 13.49
C THR A 167 -3.04 -4.41 14.63
N SER A 168 -3.11 -5.74 14.67
CA SER A 168 -3.81 -6.46 15.75
C SER A 168 -3.15 -6.23 17.12
N GLY A 169 -1.82 -6.19 17.19
CA GLY A 169 -1.11 -5.86 18.42
C GLY A 169 -1.41 -4.45 18.92
N ILE A 170 -1.48 -3.47 18.01
CA ILE A 170 -1.86 -2.08 18.38
C ILE A 170 -3.29 -2.04 18.94
N VAL A 171 -4.24 -2.69 18.26
CA VAL A 171 -5.65 -2.73 18.69
C VAL A 171 -5.78 -3.40 20.06
N ASN A 172 -5.12 -4.54 20.28
CA ASN A 172 -5.15 -5.24 21.56
C ASN A 172 -4.58 -4.36 22.69
N SER A 173 -3.45 -3.71 22.45
CA SER A 173 -2.84 -2.80 23.45
C SER A 173 -3.75 -1.63 23.84
N ILE A 174 -4.55 -1.11 22.90
CA ILE A 174 -5.53 -0.05 23.19
C ILE A 174 -6.68 -0.61 24.06
N LEU A 175 -7.18 -1.80 23.71
CA LEU A 175 -8.28 -2.43 24.46
C LEU A 175 -7.89 -2.86 25.87
N GLU A 176 -6.63 -3.25 26.10
CA GLU A 176 -6.09 -3.62 27.41
C GLU A 176 -5.89 -2.41 28.33
N GLN A 177 -5.81 -1.20 27.79
CA GLN A 177 -5.63 0.04 28.55
C GLN A 177 -6.96 0.78 28.79
N SER A 178 -8.07 0.27 28.30
CA SER A 178 -9.44 0.84 28.43
C SER A 178 -10.22 0.19 29.54
#